data_fd7260a6d1cabc6dfb211ba7fa775b70
#
_entry.id   fd7260a6d1cabc6dfb211ba7fa775b70
#
_cell.length_a   1.000
_cell.length_b   1.000
_cell.length_c   1.000
_cell.angle_alpha   90.00
_cell.angle_beta   90.00
_cell.angle_gamma   90.00
#
_symmetry.space_group_name_H-M   'P 1'
#
loop_
_entity.id
_entity.type
_entity.pdbx_description
1 polymer ?
#
loop_
_entity_poly.entity_id
_entity_poly.type
_entity_poly.pdbx_seq_one_letter_code
_entity_poly.pdbx_strand_id
1 'polypeptide(L)'
;MMQTANPSASPAILELRWFRLRNTTDNQRGKLADFLGKTMIPALRKAGAGPVGLFSATIAPEAPFLLMVAEHASPAAFETCWQRADESGDVARATEAFFAQVQLPYQRMQVELLRGFAKFPKIEVPPGDAGRSPRIFELRTYESNTPLSLRKKIGMFEDGEIDLFRKFGLLPVFFGQMIAGAKMPNLTYMVAFDSLAAREANWRAFATSPEWKKMAATPGLSDGEVVSNISSMILSPVAGSMIR
;
A
#
# COMPACT_ATOMS: atom_id res chain seq x y z
N MET A 1 14.74 35.01 14.70
CA MET A 1 15.07 34.33 13.44
C MET A 1 13.99 33.30 13.17
N MET A 2 13.09 33.55 12.24
CA MET A 2 12.07 32.58 11.81
C MET A 2 12.77 31.48 11.04
N GLN A 3 12.69 30.27 11.53
CA GLN A 3 13.12 29.06 10.84
C GLN A 3 12.20 28.89 9.62
N THR A 4 12.73 29.12 8.42
CA THR A 4 12.01 28.86 7.17
C THR A 4 11.68 27.36 7.13
N ALA A 5 10.41 27.03 7.16
CA ALA A 5 9.93 25.67 6.96
C ALA A 5 10.49 25.17 5.61
N ASN A 6 11.19 24.05 5.67
CA ASN A 6 11.65 23.33 4.48
C ASN A 6 10.42 23.05 3.59
N PRO A 7 10.45 23.33 2.27
CA PRO A 7 9.32 23.04 1.41
C PRO A 7 8.98 21.56 1.54
N SER A 8 7.78 21.27 2.04
CA SER A 8 7.29 19.90 2.20
C SER A 8 7.46 19.16 0.86
N ALA A 9 8.11 17.99 0.88
CA ALA A 9 8.25 17.15 -0.31
C ALA A 9 6.86 16.94 -0.93
N SER A 10 6.74 17.16 -2.23
CA SER A 10 5.47 16.91 -2.93
C SER A 10 5.03 15.48 -2.70
N PRO A 11 3.72 15.25 -2.38
CA PRO A 11 3.23 13.91 -2.16
C PRO A 11 3.48 12.99 -3.37
N ALA A 12 4.03 11.82 -3.11
CA ALA A 12 4.27 10.80 -4.11
C ALA A 12 2.98 10.23 -4.69
N ILE A 13 3.09 9.60 -5.85
CA ILE A 13 2.06 8.72 -6.40
C ILE A 13 2.37 7.30 -5.91
N LEU A 14 1.37 6.69 -5.29
CA LEU A 14 1.43 5.32 -4.82
C LEU A 14 0.62 4.45 -5.79
N GLU A 15 1.27 3.46 -6.36
CA GLU A 15 0.66 2.49 -7.25
C GLU A 15 0.30 1.24 -6.47
N LEU A 16 -0.96 0.78 -6.58
CA LEU A 16 -1.42 -0.54 -6.16
C LEU A 16 -1.71 -1.36 -7.42
N ARG A 17 -0.87 -2.34 -7.71
CA ARG A 17 -1.04 -3.22 -8.87
C ARG A 17 -1.42 -4.61 -8.43
N TRP A 18 -2.65 -5.00 -8.74
CA TRP A 18 -3.27 -6.26 -8.39
C TRP A 18 -3.10 -7.27 -9.51
N PHE A 19 -2.55 -8.43 -9.22
CA PHE A 19 -2.55 -9.58 -10.10
C PHE A 19 -3.53 -10.59 -9.53
N ARG A 20 -4.75 -10.65 -10.08
CA ARG A 20 -5.78 -11.60 -9.67
C ARG A 20 -5.44 -12.98 -10.21
N LEU A 21 -5.34 -13.94 -9.33
CA LEU A 21 -4.97 -15.31 -9.64
C LEU A 21 -6.18 -16.24 -9.57
N ARG A 22 -5.99 -17.48 -9.90
CA ARG A 22 -6.97 -18.56 -9.73
C ARG A 22 -6.36 -19.70 -8.93
N ASN A 23 -7.19 -20.52 -8.34
CA ASN A 23 -6.75 -21.78 -7.78
C ASN A 23 -6.34 -22.71 -8.92
N THR A 24 -5.13 -23.26 -8.84
CA THR A 24 -4.56 -24.12 -9.87
C THR A 24 -3.45 -24.96 -9.27
N THR A 25 -3.15 -26.11 -9.91
CA THR A 25 -2.10 -27.05 -9.48
C THR A 25 -0.71 -26.65 -9.99
N ASP A 26 -0.60 -25.69 -10.93
CA ASP A 26 0.64 -25.32 -11.61
C ASP A 26 1.47 -24.24 -10.89
N ASN A 27 1.19 -23.97 -9.61
CA ASN A 27 1.91 -22.98 -8.81
C ASN A 27 1.98 -21.58 -9.45
N GLN A 28 0.87 -21.13 -10.06
CA GLN A 28 0.76 -19.81 -10.70
C GLN A 28 1.29 -18.68 -9.81
N ARG A 29 0.89 -18.66 -8.53
CA ARG A 29 1.34 -17.64 -7.56
C ARG A 29 2.87 -17.62 -7.40
N GLY A 30 3.49 -18.78 -7.20
CA GLY A 30 4.94 -18.87 -6.99
C GLY A 30 5.72 -18.42 -8.22
N LYS A 31 5.33 -18.87 -9.41
CA LYS A 31 5.98 -18.48 -10.68
C LYS A 31 5.89 -16.97 -10.91
N LEU A 32 4.70 -16.38 -10.73
CA LEU A 32 4.52 -14.93 -10.91
C LEU A 32 5.27 -14.14 -9.83
N ALA A 33 5.22 -14.56 -8.57
CA ALA A 33 5.93 -13.90 -7.48
C ALA A 33 7.44 -13.90 -7.71
N ASP A 34 8.00 -15.00 -8.18
CA ASP A 34 9.43 -15.13 -8.54
C ASP A 34 9.81 -14.18 -9.68
N PHE A 35 9.02 -14.13 -10.74
CA PHE A 35 9.25 -13.20 -11.86
C PHE A 35 9.19 -11.75 -11.40
N LEU A 36 8.13 -11.36 -10.67
CA LEU A 36 7.97 -10.00 -10.16
C LEU A 36 9.11 -9.62 -9.19
N GLY A 37 9.44 -10.51 -8.26
CA GLY A 37 10.46 -10.25 -7.23
C GLY A 37 11.89 -10.21 -7.77
N LYS A 38 12.23 -11.08 -8.70
CA LYS A 38 13.60 -11.23 -9.23
C LYS A 38 13.89 -10.35 -10.45
N THR A 39 12.86 -10.01 -11.23
CA THR A 39 13.01 -9.26 -12.49
C THR A 39 12.39 -7.87 -12.41
N MET A 40 11.08 -7.77 -12.11
CA MET A 40 10.37 -6.52 -12.24
C MET A 40 10.69 -5.51 -11.11
N ILE A 41 10.79 -5.95 -9.86
CA ILE A 41 11.13 -5.04 -8.74
C ILE A 41 12.50 -4.39 -8.94
N PRO A 42 13.58 -5.14 -9.23
CA PRO A 42 14.88 -4.53 -9.54
C PRO A 42 14.84 -3.57 -10.74
N ALA A 43 14.07 -3.92 -11.78
CA ALA A 43 13.92 -3.07 -12.98
C ALA A 43 13.21 -1.76 -12.65
N LEU A 44 12.09 -1.79 -11.94
CA LEU A 44 11.36 -0.60 -11.50
C LEU A 44 12.22 0.30 -10.61
N ARG A 45 12.99 -0.30 -9.70
CA ARG A 45 13.96 0.43 -8.87
C ARG A 45 15.02 1.16 -9.70
N LYS A 46 15.59 0.47 -10.67
CA LYS A 46 16.57 1.05 -11.62
C LYS A 46 15.93 2.15 -12.48
N ALA A 47 14.67 2.00 -12.83
CA ALA A 47 13.90 2.98 -13.60
C ALA A 47 13.43 4.20 -12.78
N GLY A 48 13.65 4.22 -11.46
CA GLY A 48 13.40 5.38 -10.60
C GLY A 48 12.21 5.26 -9.66
N ALA A 49 11.60 4.07 -9.52
CA ALA A 49 10.60 3.85 -8.47
C ALA A 49 11.23 4.00 -7.08
N GLY A 50 10.45 4.44 -6.11
CA GLY A 50 10.75 4.37 -4.68
C GLY A 50 10.71 2.94 -4.14
N PRO A 51 10.48 2.70 -2.84
CA PRO A 51 10.30 1.35 -2.31
C PRO A 51 9.21 0.60 -3.04
N VAL A 52 9.45 -0.70 -3.33
CA VAL A 52 8.47 -1.59 -3.97
C VAL A 52 8.20 -2.77 -3.06
N GLY A 53 6.96 -2.93 -2.62
CA GLY A 53 6.46 -4.07 -1.87
C GLY A 53 5.74 -5.07 -2.76
N LEU A 54 5.87 -6.36 -2.46
CA LEU A 54 5.12 -7.42 -3.11
C LEU A 54 4.51 -8.32 -2.04
N PHE A 55 3.20 -8.50 -2.09
CA PHE A 55 2.41 -9.15 -1.06
C PHE A 55 1.49 -10.22 -1.64
N SER A 56 1.20 -11.24 -0.83
CA SER A 56 0.13 -12.21 -1.07
C SER A 56 -0.95 -12.09 -0.01
N ALA A 57 -2.17 -12.49 -0.36
CA ALA A 57 -3.29 -12.55 0.59
C ALA A 57 -3.03 -13.60 1.68
N THR A 58 -3.20 -13.20 2.94
CA THR A 58 -3.32 -14.09 4.10
C THR A 58 -4.78 -14.24 4.50
N ILE A 59 -5.47 -13.10 4.69
CA ILE A 59 -6.92 -13.03 4.94
C ILE A 59 -7.44 -11.89 4.07
N ALA A 60 -8.18 -12.21 3.02
CA ALA A 60 -8.70 -11.20 2.10
C ALA A 60 -9.89 -11.72 1.30
N PRO A 61 -10.79 -10.83 0.86
CA PRO A 61 -11.77 -11.16 -0.17
C PRO A 61 -11.06 -11.39 -1.51
N GLU A 62 -11.68 -12.15 -2.41
CA GLU A 62 -11.20 -12.39 -3.77
C GLU A 62 -9.77 -12.96 -3.87
N ALA A 63 -9.31 -13.71 -2.86
CA ALA A 63 -8.05 -14.46 -2.94
C ALA A 63 -8.20 -15.68 -3.89
N PRO A 64 -7.12 -16.12 -4.55
CA PRO A 64 -5.74 -15.68 -4.41
C PRO A 64 -5.38 -14.49 -5.31
N PHE A 65 -4.44 -13.65 -4.85
CA PHE A 65 -3.84 -12.58 -5.63
C PHE A 65 -2.41 -12.28 -5.18
N LEU A 66 -1.67 -11.54 -6.01
CA LEU A 66 -0.50 -10.78 -5.60
C LEU A 66 -0.82 -9.28 -5.70
N LEU A 67 -0.35 -8.52 -4.73
CA LEU A 67 -0.39 -7.06 -4.73
C LEU A 67 1.01 -6.50 -4.76
N MET A 68 1.33 -5.72 -5.78
CA MET A 68 2.53 -4.90 -5.81
C MET A 68 2.17 -3.46 -5.41
N VAL A 69 2.94 -2.91 -4.49
CA VAL A 69 2.84 -1.51 -4.04
C VAL A 69 4.13 -0.81 -4.44
N ALA A 70 4.05 0.26 -5.20
CA ALA A 70 5.22 1.02 -5.64
C ALA A 70 5.04 2.53 -5.41
N GLU A 71 6.14 3.21 -5.13
CA GLU A 71 6.18 4.67 -4.99
C GLU A 71 6.78 5.30 -6.24
N HIS A 72 6.14 6.37 -6.72
CA HIS A 72 6.61 7.18 -7.83
C HIS A 72 6.61 8.66 -7.43
N ALA A 73 7.64 9.41 -7.85
CA ALA A 73 7.78 10.81 -7.48
C ALA A 73 6.67 11.72 -8.05
N SER A 74 6.02 11.31 -9.15
CA SER A 74 4.94 12.06 -9.82
C SER A 74 4.14 11.14 -10.76
N PRO A 75 2.99 11.59 -11.30
CA PRO A 75 2.28 10.84 -12.34
C PRO A 75 3.14 10.58 -13.59
N ALA A 76 3.93 11.54 -14.02
CA ALA A 76 4.87 11.35 -15.14
C ALA A 76 5.97 10.33 -14.79
N ALA A 77 6.44 10.32 -13.54
CA ALA A 77 7.42 9.33 -13.09
C ALA A 77 6.82 7.91 -13.06
N PHE A 78 5.53 7.76 -12.73
CA PHE A 78 4.82 6.46 -12.83
C PHE A 78 4.83 5.95 -14.28
N GLU A 79 4.42 6.78 -15.23
CA GLU A 79 4.37 6.42 -16.65
C GLU A 79 5.77 6.05 -17.19
N THR A 80 6.76 6.94 -17.01
CA THR A 80 8.11 6.74 -17.52
C THR A 80 8.86 5.60 -16.83
N CYS A 81 8.53 5.29 -15.57
CA CYS A 81 9.16 4.19 -14.83
C CYS A 81 8.84 2.84 -15.47
N TRP A 82 7.57 2.57 -15.78
CA TRP A 82 7.16 1.34 -16.44
C TRP A 82 7.73 1.22 -17.85
N GLN A 83 7.68 2.31 -18.62
CA GLN A 83 8.27 2.37 -19.95
C GLN A 83 9.76 2.00 -19.95
N ARG A 84 10.56 2.65 -19.08
CA ARG A 84 11.98 2.37 -18.94
C ARG A 84 12.30 0.96 -18.46
N ALA A 85 11.45 0.39 -17.59
CA ALA A 85 11.60 -0.96 -17.14
C ALA A 85 11.39 -1.95 -18.31
N ASP A 86 10.35 -1.75 -19.10
CA ASP A 86 10.00 -2.62 -20.25
C ASP A 86 11.00 -2.50 -21.41
N GLU A 87 11.55 -1.29 -21.66
CA GLU A 87 12.56 -1.03 -22.69
C GLU A 87 13.94 -1.63 -22.35
N SER A 88 14.17 -2.05 -21.12
CA SER A 88 15.42 -2.72 -20.73
C SER A 88 15.54 -4.07 -21.43
N GLY A 89 16.55 -4.25 -22.28
CA GLY A 89 16.73 -5.47 -23.07
C GLY A 89 16.82 -6.77 -22.25
N ASP A 90 17.31 -6.70 -21.01
CA ASP A 90 17.33 -7.86 -20.09
C ASP A 90 15.93 -8.17 -19.54
N VAL A 91 15.17 -7.13 -19.20
CA VAL A 91 13.78 -7.27 -18.72
C VAL A 91 12.89 -7.77 -19.85
N ALA A 92 13.00 -7.22 -21.05
CA ALA A 92 12.24 -7.66 -22.21
C ALA A 92 12.45 -9.16 -22.48
N ARG A 93 13.73 -9.62 -22.55
CA ARG A 93 14.05 -11.04 -22.73
C ARG A 93 13.51 -11.93 -21.59
N ALA A 94 13.64 -11.49 -20.34
CA ALA A 94 13.12 -12.24 -19.19
C ALA A 94 11.58 -12.31 -19.22
N THR A 95 10.92 -11.25 -19.65
CA THR A 95 9.47 -11.17 -19.82
C THR A 95 8.98 -12.11 -20.92
N GLU A 96 9.61 -12.10 -22.09
CA GLU A 96 9.32 -13.03 -23.17
C GLU A 96 9.50 -14.48 -22.74
N ALA A 97 10.62 -14.79 -22.08
CA ALA A 97 10.90 -16.15 -21.59
C ALA A 97 9.85 -16.61 -20.55
N PHE A 98 9.44 -15.71 -19.65
CA PHE A 98 8.42 -16.01 -18.64
C PHE A 98 7.06 -16.31 -19.28
N PHE A 99 6.59 -15.44 -20.18
CA PHE A 99 5.29 -15.62 -20.84
C PHE A 99 5.27 -16.77 -21.86
N ALA A 100 6.42 -17.15 -22.43
CA ALA A 100 6.54 -18.36 -23.24
C ALA A 100 6.34 -19.65 -22.42
N GLN A 101 6.72 -19.63 -21.13
CA GLN A 101 6.63 -20.80 -20.24
C GLN A 101 5.35 -20.84 -19.41
N VAL A 102 4.73 -19.69 -19.16
CA VAL A 102 3.54 -19.56 -18.29
C VAL A 102 2.38 -18.97 -19.08
N GLN A 103 1.54 -19.85 -19.62
CA GLN A 103 0.42 -19.43 -20.50
C GLN A 103 -0.60 -18.52 -19.82
N LEU A 104 -0.86 -18.71 -18.51
CA LEU A 104 -1.84 -17.96 -17.73
C LEU A 104 -1.20 -17.49 -16.42
N PRO A 105 -0.35 -16.47 -16.45
CA PRO A 105 0.35 -15.98 -15.25
C PRO A 105 -0.60 -15.35 -14.24
N TYR A 106 -1.71 -14.76 -14.68
CA TYR A 106 -2.81 -14.20 -13.87
C TYR A 106 -4.11 -14.19 -14.70
N GLN A 107 -5.25 -14.04 -14.03
CA GLN A 107 -6.55 -13.89 -14.71
C GLN A 107 -6.76 -12.47 -15.24
N ARG A 108 -6.40 -11.48 -14.43
CA ARG A 108 -6.50 -10.05 -14.77
C ARG A 108 -5.52 -9.25 -13.94
N MET A 109 -5.10 -8.13 -14.48
CA MET A 109 -4.32 -7.11 -13.80
C MET A 109 -5.19 -5.86 -13.63
N GLN A 110 -5.05 -5.21 -12.48
CA GLN A 110 -5.75 -3.97 -12.14
C GLN A 110 -4.76 -3.01 -11.50
N VAL A 111 -4.81 -1.74 -11.88
CA VAL A 111 -3.94 -0.70 -11.33
C VAL A 111 -4.81 0.37 -10.68
N GLU A 112 -4.42 0.77 -9.49
CA GLU A 112 -5.01 1.86 -8.74
C GLU A 112 -3.91 2.85 -8.37
N LEU A 113 -4.21 4.14 -8.47
CA LEU A 113 -3.27 5.22 -8.16
C LEU A 113 -3.80 6.07 -7.02
N LEU A 114 -2.93 6.32 -6.05
CA LEU A 114 -3.23 7.19 -4.93
C LEU A 114 -2.21 8.33 -4.89
N ARG A 115 -2.63 9.46 -4.34
CA ARG A 115 -1.72 10.54 -3.95
C ARG A 115 -1.45 10.41 -2.46
N GLY A 116 -0.18 10.36 -2.06
CA GLY A 116 0.24 10.36 -0.66
C GLY A 116 -0.36 11.56 0.10
N PHE A 117 -0.55 11.42 1.40
CA PHE A 117 -1.01 12.53 2.24
C PHE A 117 0.08 13.59 2.39
N ALA A 118 -0.29 14.84 2.66
CA ALA A 118 0.68 15.93 2.82
C ALA A 118 1.61 15.68 4.02
N LYS A 119 1.08 15.16 5.13
CA LYS A 119 1.86 14.81 6.33
C LYS A 119 2.47 13.40 6.28
N PHE A 120 2.14 12.59 5.26
CA PHE A 120 2.74 11.28 5.00
C PHE A 120 2.96 11.11 3.49
N PRO A 121 3.91 11.87 2.90
CA PRO A 121 4.01 12.02 1.46
C PRO A 121 4.61 10.83 0.71
N LYS A 122 5.23 9.87 1.41
CA LYS A 122 5.99 8.76 0.82
C LYS A 122 5.76 7.46 1.58
N ILE A 123 6.20 6.35 0.98
CA ILE A 123 6.24 5.05 1.66
C ILE A 123 7.33 5.08 2.74
N GLU A 124 6.96 4.71 3.96
CA GLU A 124 7.91 4.37 5.02
C GLU A 124 8.06 2.86 5.10
N VAL A 125 9.28 2.38 4.91
CA VAL A 125 9.59 0.96 5.10
C VAL A 125 9.74 0.69 6.58
N PRO A 126 8.93 -0.22 7.19
CA PRO A 126 9.05 -0.53 8.60
C PRO A 126 10.46 -1.01 8.94
N PRO A 127 11.07 -0.53 10.04
CA PRO A 127 12.43 -0.93 10.42
C PRO A 127 12.47 -2.43 10.72
N GLY A 128 13.54 -3.11 10.33
CA GLY A 128 13.73 -4.53 10.59
C GLY A 128 15.09 -5.02 10.18
N ASP A 129 15.57 -6.04 10.87
CA ASP A 129 16.83 -6.70 10.60
C ASP A 129 16.64 -7.89 9.66
N ALA A 130 17.70 -8.28 8.94
CA ALA A 130 17.67 -9.37 7.96
C ALA A 130 17.26 -10.74 8.56
N GLY A 131 17.43 -10.94 9.86
CA GLY A 131 17.07 -12.17 10.58
C GLY A 131 15.67 -12.19 11.18
N ARG A 132 14.92 -11.10 11.08
CA ARG A 132 13.57 -11.02 11.64
C ARG A 132 12.55 -11.78 10.78
N SER A 133 11.60 -12.44 11.42
CA SER A 133 10.43 -12.99 10.74
C SER A 133 9.66 -11.87 10.03
N PRO A 134 9.16 -12.10 8.80
CA PRO A 134 8.36 -11.13 8.08
C PRO A 134 7.14 -10.71 8.90
N ARG A 135 6.83 -9.40 8.86
CA ARG A 135 5.60 -8.86 9.46
C ARG A 135 4.37 -9.26 8.65
N ILE A 136 3.22 -9.06 9.26
CA ILE A 136 1.94 -8.99 8.55
C ILE A 136 1.62 -7.54 8.24
N PHE A 137 0.90 -7.31 7.16
CA PHE A 137 0.49 -5.99 6.70
C PHE A 137 -1.03 -5.94 6.60
N GLU A 138 -1.62 -4.88 7.10
CA GLU A 138 -3.05 -4.63 6.94
C GLU A 138 -3.26 -3.49 5.96
N LEU A 139 -3.92 -3.79 4.85
CA LEU A 139 -4.37 -2.80 3.87
C LEU A 139 -5.83 -2.46 4.18
N ARG A 140 -6.11 -1.18 4.39
CA ARG A 140 -7.46 -0.70 4.70
C ARG A 140 -7.88 0.37 3.72
N THR A 141 -9.11 0.27 3.23
CA THR A 141 -9.74 1.28 2.38
C THR A 141 -10.96 1.83 3.10
N TYR A 142 -11.03 3.14 3.25
CA TYR A 142 -12.13 3.89 3.82
C TYR A 142 -12.83 4.65 2.70
N GLU A 143 -14.01 4.17 2.34
CA GLU A 143 -14.88 4.82 1.36
C GLU A 143 -15.64 5.97 2.03
N SER A 144 -15.90 7.04 1.31
CA SER A 144 -16.67 8.18 1.77
C SER A 144 -17.82 8.47 0.82
N ASN A 145 -18.96 8.99 1.35
CA ASN A 145 -20.12 9.29 0.52
C ASN A 145 -19.89 10.48 -0.40
N THR A 146 -18.95 11.37 -0.05
CA THR A 146 -18.66 12.59 -0.83
C THR A 146 -17.17 12.94 -0.77
N PRO A 147 -16.68 13.73 -1.74
CA PRO A 147 -15.32 14.29 -1.66
C PRO A 147 -15.11 15.19 -0.44
N LEU A 148 -16.18 15.79 0.11
CA LEU A 148 -16.09 16.61 1.30
C LEU A 148 -15.86 15.75 2.56
N SER A 149 -16.62 14.66 2.71
CA SER A 149 -16.43 13.69 3.81
C SER A 149 -15.03 13.09 3.75
N LEU A 150 -14.55 12.74 2.54
CA LEU A 150 -13.18 12.26 2.35
C LEU A 150 -12.13 13.26 2.82
N ARG A 151 -12.26 14.55 2.45
CA ARG A 151 -11.33 15.60 2.92
C ARG A 151 -11.32 15.73 4.44
N LYS A 152 -12.49 15.64 5.09
CA LYS A 152 -12.58 15.64 6.55
C LYS A 152 -11.84 14.44 7.15
N LYS A 153 -12.05 13.23 6.62
CA LYS A 153 -11.37 12.03 7.14
C LYS A 153 -9.86 12.11 6.93
N ILE A 154 -9.37 12.59 5.78
CA ILE A 154 -7.93 12.83 5.55
C ILE A 154 -7.39 13.83 6.58
N GLY A 155 -8.11 14.93 6.83
CA GLY A 155 -7.73 15.91 7.86
C GLY A 155 -7.57 15.27 9.24
N MET A 156 -8.48 14.39 9.66
CA MET A 156 -8.34 13.65 10.94
C MET A 156 -7.03 12.87 11.01
N PHE A 157 -6.68 12.14 9.93
CA PHE A 157 -5.42 11.41 9.86
C PHE A 157 -4.23 12.35 10.02
N GLU A 158 -4.21 13.44 9.27
CA GLU A 158 -3.12 14.42 9.27
C GLU A 158 -3.03 15.24 10.56
N ASP A 159 -4.15 15.45 11.27
CA ASP A 159 -4.22 16.26 12.48
C ASP A 159 -4.02 15.45 13.77
N GLY A 160 -3.55 14.19 13.65
CA GLY A 160 -3.10 13.43 14.81
C GLY A 160 -3.37 11.92 14.78
N GLU A 161 -4.28 11.40 13.94
CA GLU A 161 -4.57 9.95 13.92
C GLU A 161 -3.32 9.14 13.52
N ILE A 162 -2.48 9.64 12.59
CA ILE A 162 -1.21 9.01 12.20
C ILE A 162 -0.24 8.94 13.39
N ASP A 163 -0.16 9.99 14.19
CA ASP A 163 0.71 10.00 15.38
C ASP A 163 0.19 9.03 16.44
N LEU A 164 -1.12 8.93 16.62
CA LEU A 164 -1.72 7.92 17.48
C LEU A 164 -1.45 6.50 16.98
N PHE A 165 -1.47 6.25 15.68
CA PHE A 165 -1.08 4.95 15.12
C PHE A 165 0.33 4.57 15.55
N ARG A 166 1.30 5.47 15.38
CA ARG A 166 2.68 5.25 15.82
C ARG A 166 2.77 4.99 17.33
N LYS A 167 2.06 5.80 18.13
CA LYS A 167 2.02 5.68 19.60
C LYS A 167 1.55 4.30 20.06
N PHE A 168 0.56 3.74 19.37
CA PHE A 168 -0.03 2.44 19.73
C PHE A 168 0.55 1.26 18.95
N GLY A 169 1.68 1.43 18.25
CA GLY A 169 2.39 0.35 17.59
C GLY A 169 1.78 -0.13 16.27
N LEU A 170 0.83 0.63 15.71
CA LEU A 170 0.42 0.45 14.33
C LEU A 170 1.51 1.11 13.47
N LEU A 171 2.36 0.32 12.83
CA LEU A 171 3.49 0.86 12.06
C LEU A 171 3.03 1.34 10.68
N PRO A 172 2.94 2.64 10.43
CA PRO A 172 2.52 3.16 9.14
C PRO A 172 3.47 2.78 8.01
N VAL A 173 2.91 2.43 6.86
CA VAL A 173 3.66 2.17 5.62
C VAL A 173 3.34 3.24 4.57
N PHE A 174 2.07 3.51 4.35
CA PHE A 174 1.62 4.62 3.52
C PHE A 174 0.18 5.02 3.87
N PHE A 175 -0.18 6.25 3.51
CA PHE A 175 -1.53 6.78 3.45
C PHE A 175 -1.72 7.49 2.12
N GLY A 176 -2.82 7.22 1.42
CA GLY A 176 -3.08 7.86 0.13
C GLY A 176 -4.56 8.08 -0.15
N GLN A 177 -4.85 9.20 -0.81
CA GLN A 177 -6.15 9.48 -1.41
C GLN A 177 -6.22 8.82 -2.78
N MET A 178 -7.22 8.00 -3.05
CA MET A 178 -7.44 7.43 -4.37
C MET A 178 -7.70 8.53 -5.40
N ILE A 179 -6.93 8.54 -6.49
CA ILE A 179 -7.08 9.48 -7.62
C ILE A 179 -7.54 8.78 -8.89
N ALA A 180 -7.27 7.47 -9.01
CA ALA A 180 -7.79 6.62 -10.07
C ALA A 180 -7.88 5.18 -9.56
N GLY A 181 -9.05 4.57 -9.61
CA GLY A 181 -9.27 3.21 -9.11
C GLY A 181 -10.71 2.93 -8.75
N ALA A 182 -10.92 1.86 -8.00
CA ALA A 182 -12.24 1.43 -7.53
C ALA A 182 -12.66 2.13 -6.23
N LYS A 183 -13.95 2.02 -5.88
CA LYS A 183 -14.53 2.44 -4.60
C LYS A 183 -14.34 3.93 -4.25
N MET A 184 -14.24 4.79 -5.26
CA MET A 184 -14.08 6.24 -5.06
C MET A 184 -15.38 6.93 -4.67
N PRO A 185 -15.33 8.02 -3.85
CA PRO A 185 -14.11 8.60 -3.26
C PRO A 185 -13.64 7.82 -2.03
N ASN A 186 -12.34 7.57 -1.91
CA ASN A 186 -11.78 6.84 -0.76
C ASN A 186 -10.34 7.27 -0.44
N LEU A 187 -9.92 6.92 0.76
CA LEU A 187 -8.52 6.83 1.13
C LEU A 187 -8.15 5.37 1.39
N THR A 188 -6.91 5.02 1.09
CA THR A 188 -6.36 3.69 1.37
C THR A 188 -5.02 3.84 2.07
N TYR A 189 -4.78 3.02 3.08
CA TYR A 189 -3.54 3.02 3.82
C TYR A 189 -3.09 1.61 4.20
N MET A 190 -1.82 1.48 4.51
CA MET A 190 -1.22 0.22 4.96
C MET A 190 -0.48 0.44 6.28
N VAL A 191 -0.69 -0.47 7.21
CA VAL A 191 0.04 -0.56 8.49
C VAL A 191 0.64 -1.96 8.66
N ALA A 192 1.75 -2.05 9.38
CA ALA A 192 2.43 -3.30 9.63
C ALA A 192 2.39 -3.68 11.11
N PHE A 193 2.42 -4.99 11.37
CA PHE A 193 2.43 -5.58 12.71
C PHE A 193 3.36 -6.78 12.74
N ASP A 194 3.93 -7.06 13.90
CA ASP A 194 4.81 -8.22 14.08
C ASP A 194 4.06 -9.55 14.02
N SER A 195 2.75 -9.57 14.34
CA SER A 195 1.88 -10.74 14.30
C SER A 195 0.40 -10.35 14.33
N LEU A 196 -0.51 -11.30 14.08
CA LEU A 196 -1.95 -11.11 14.27
C LEU A 196 -2.31 -10.78 15.72
N ALA A 197 -1.65 -11.39 16.68
CA ALA A 197 -1.85 -11.09 18.10
C ALA A 197 -1.43 -9.65 18.45
N ALA A 198 -0.28 -9.20 17.94
CA ALA A 198 0.16 -7.81 18.10
C ALA A 198 -0.82 -6.83 17.44
N ARG A 199 -1.30 -7.15 16.23
CA ARG A 199 -2.34 -6.36 15.55
C ARG A 199 -3.58 -6.16 16.42
N GLU A 200 -4.11 -7.25 16.98
CA GLU A 200 -5.32 -7.20 17.80
C GLU A 200 -5.12 -6.34 19.06
N ALA A 201 -3.98 -6.55 19.75
CA ALA A 201 -3.64 -5.79 20.95
C ALA A 201 -3.47 -4.28 20.63
N ASN A 202 -2.78 -3.94 19.55
CA ASN A 202 -2.48 -2.56 19.17
C ASN A 202 -3.75 -1.82 18.73
N TRP A 203 -4.60 -2.45 17.90
CA TRP A 203 -5.90 -1.88 17.53
C TRP A 203 -6.82 -1.66 18.73
N ARG A 204 -6.85 -2.61 19.68
CA ARG A 204 -7.62 -2.46 20.91
C ARG A 204 -7.11 -1.28 21.73
N ALA A 205 -5.80 -1.18 21.93
CA ALA A 205 -5.17 -0.08 22.66
C ALA A 205 -5.49 1.28 22.01
N PHE A 206 -5.37 1.38 20.69
CA PHE A 206 -5.74 2.59 19.94
C PHE A 206 -7.23 2.93 20.13
N ALA A 207 -8.14 2.00 19.84
CA ALA A 207 -9.59 2.25 19.86
C ALA A 207 -10.15 2.59 21.24
N THR A 208 -9.50 2.11 22.31
CA THR A 208 -9.91 2.42 23.69
C THR A 208 -9.22 3.64 24.27
N SER A 209 -8.25 4.22 23.58
CA SER A 209 -7.48 5.37 24.08
C SER A 209 -8.36 6.63 24.26
N PRO A 210 -8.10 7.44 25.29
CA PRO A 210 -8.80 8.70 25.49
C PRO A 210 -8.61 9.67 24.32
N GLU A 211 -7.42 9.69 23.73
CA GLU A 211 -7.07 10.57 22.61
C GLU A 211 -7.91 10.26 21.37
N TRP A 212 -8.02 8.98 21.01
CA TRP A 212 -8.88 8.56 19.89
C TRP A 212 -10.35 8.88 20.17
N LYS A 213 -10.85 8.54 21.36
CA LYS A 213 -12.23 8.82 21.75
C LYS A 213 -12.56 10.31 21.67
N LYS A 214 -11.64 11.18 22.10
CA LYS A 214 -11.79 12.64 21.99
C LYS A 214 -11.85 13.08 20.52
N MET A 215 -10.98 12.55 19.69
CA MET A 215 -10.94 12.88 18.25
C MET A 215 -12.23 12.41 17.54
N ALA A 216 -12.65 11.18 17.75
CA ALA A 216 -13.84 10.57 17.15
C ALA A 216 -15.16 11.23 17.63
N ALA A 217 -15.16 11.83 18.81
CA ALA A 217 -16.31 12.55 19.35
C ALA A 217 -16.44 14.00 18.83
N THR A 218 -15.52 14.47 18.00
CA THR A 218 -15.59 15.81 17.39
C THR A 218 -16.78 15.88 16.44
N PRO A 219 -17.72 16.84 16.60
CA PRO A 219 -18.88 16.96 15.73
C PRO A 219 -18.50 17.06 14.24
N GLY A 220 -19.14 16.27 13.40
CA GLY A 220 -18.91 16.22 11.97
C GLY A 220 -17.69 15.39 11.56
N LEU A 221 -17.04 14.65 12.50
CA LEU A 221 -15.87 13.82 12.26
C LEU A 221 -16.05 12.36 12.73
N SER A 222 -17.19 11.96 13.25
CA SER A 222 -17.44 10.55 13.58
C SER A 222 -17.37 9.68 12.32
N ASP A 223 -16.96 8.44 12.46
CA ASP A 223 -16.89 7.51 11.31
C ASP A 223 -18.24 7.39 10.60
N GLY A 224 -19.36 7.42 11.30
CA GLY A 224 -20.70 7.43 10.70
C GLY A 224 -21.01 8.65 9.83
N GLU A 225 -20.28 9.76 10.01
CA GLU A 225 -20.45 10.99 9.24
C GLU A 225 -19.49 11.10 8.07
N VAL A 226 -18.28 10.51 8.16
CA VAL A 226 -17.20 10.71 7.18
C VAL A 226 -16.78 9.46 6.43
N VAL A 227 -17.17 8.25 6.91
CA VAL A 227 -16.85 6.96 6.30
C VAL A 227 -18.14 6.22 5.97
N SER A 228 -18.31 5.81 4.71
CA SER A 228 -19.49 5.05 4.27
C SER A 228 -19.25 3.53 4.34
N ASN A 229 -18.01 3.09 4.18
CA ASN A 229 -17.65 1.67 4.23
C ASN A 229 -16.16 1.50 4.55
N ILE A 230 -15.81 0.39 5.20
CA ILE A 230 -14.43 0.02 5.52
C ILE A 230 -14.15 -1.37 4.96
N SER A 231 -13.14 -1.48 4.12
CA SER A 231 -12.57 -2.77 3.72
C SER A 231 -11.22 -2.97 4.39
N SER A 232 -10.93 -4.20 4.84
CA SER A 232 -9.65 -4.56 5.43
C SER A 232 -9.20 -5.92 4.92
N MET A 233 -7.89 -6.07 4.70
CA MET A 233 -7.27 -7.34 4.37
C MET A 233 -5.90 -7.48 5.01
N ILE A 234 -5.54 -8.72 5.33
CA ILE A 234 -4.22 -9.06 5.90
C ILE A 234 -3.38 -9.69 4.79
N LEU A 235 -2.19 -9.18 4.66
CA LEU A 235 -1.23 -9.53 3.62
C LEU A 235 0.08 -9.99 4.24
N SER A 236 0.79 -10.89 3.54
CA SER A 236 2.16 -11.29 3.87
C SER A 236 3.09 -10.89 2.74
N PRO A 237 4.29 -10.36 3.03
CA PRO A 237 5.26 -10.06 2.01
C PRO A 237 5.79 -11.37 1.40
N VAL A 238 6.05 -11.37 0.10
CA VAL A 238 6.68 -12.49 -0.59
C VAL A 238 8.16 -12.20 -0.87
N ALA A 239 8.89 -13.21 -1.32
CA ALA A 239 10.30 -13.07 -1.67
C ALA A 239 10.51 -11.92 -2.69
N GLY A 240 11.56 -11.12 -2.49
CA GLY A 240 11.85 -9.95 -3.31
C GLY A 240 11.13 -8.66 -2.88
N SER A 241 10.13 -8.73 -1.98
CA SER A 241 9.50 -7.53 -1.40
C SER A 241 10.53 -6.71 -0.63
N MET A 242 10.59 -5.39 -0.88
CA MET A 242 11.42 -4.44 -0.11
C MET A 242 10.72 -3.99 1.18
N ILE A 243 9.41 -4.16 1.27
CA ILE A 243 8.58 -3.82 2.42
C ILE A 243 8.22 -5.14 3.12
N ARG A 244 8.84 -5.39 4.31
CA ARG A 244 8.77 -6.69 5.00
C ARG A 244 8.54 -6.54 6.50
#